data_72d77061b6b9d5adcb9c23a7277b50c6
#
_entry.id   72d77061b6b9d5adcb9c23a7277b50c6
#
_cell.length_a   1.000
_cell.length_b   1.000
_cell.length_c   1.000
_cell.angle_alpha   90.00
_cell.angle_beta   90.00
_cell.angle_gamma   90.00
#
_symmetry.space_group_name_H-M   'P 1'
#
loop_
_entity.id
_entity.type
_entity.pdbx_description
1 polymer ?
#
loop_
_entity_poly.entity_id
_entity_poly.type
_entity_poly.pdbx_seq_one_letter_code
_entity_poly.pdbx_strand_id
1 'polypeptide(L)'
;MTQPTRTRRAARSLVATVAVAAVLGVAGCSSDDPVTFKDGDHTGPVDEAAGRVFAEARLVPERALDERQLAASAETIRKRASAGRLPVKSVTVRDGALVVRIAVNPSGDDTRRRLAAIAHTGQLSVRAVTAVTPYPPTTGGTGGTATPSGGPECGDPAVPRVDDPAAPIVACDDKPTEKFTLAPAVITGADVAKAEAKAPQGSGGWEIRLDWTEKGQAAFTALTADAARRDEPGNRVAIVWDGRVLVAPMVRSAIPGAAVIAGTYTEADARQLAGTIGSGMLPAGFRVESFEPGR
;
A
#
# COMPACT_ATOMS: atom_id res chain seq x y z
N MET A 1 -42.60 -19.19 52.70
CA MET A 1 -43.89 -18.97 52.05
C MET A 1 -43.61 -18.26 50.75
N THR A 2 -43.76 -18.66 49.55
CA THR A 2 -44.39 -19.74 48.83
C THR A 2 -43.82 -19.69 47.41
N GLN A 3 -43.21 -20.73 46.90
CA GLN A 3 -43.12 -20.97 45.47
C GLN A 3 -44.49 -21.40 44.97
N PRO A 4 -44.83 -21.20 43.72
CA PRO A 4 -44.79 -22.26 42.72
C PRO A 4 -44.52 -21.72 41.31
N THR A 5 -44.29 -22.41 40.28
CA THR A 5 -44.32 -23.77 39.76
C THR A 5 -43.90 -23.71 38.28
N ARG A 6 -43.17 -24.72 37.88
CA ARG A 6 -42.81 -25.03 36.47
C ARG A 6 -44.04 -25.23 35.58
N THR A 7 -43.95 -24.78 34.33
CA THR A 7 -44.65 -25.45 33.23
C THR A 7 -43.71 -25.61 32.03
N ARG A 8 -43.39 -26.86 31.76
CA ARG A 8 -42.79 -27.37 30.52
C ARG A 8 -43.88 -27.30 29.45
N ARG A 9 -43.55 -26.84 28.26
CA ARG A 9 -44.26 -27.18 27.02
C ARG A 9 -43.30 -27.74 25.99
N ALA A 10 -43.75 -28.92 25.51
CA ALA A 10 -43.05 -29.86 24.69
C ALA A 10 -42.92 -29.44 23.24
N ALA A 11 -41.93 -30.06 22.60
CA ALA A 11 -41.62 -30.07 21.20
C ALA A 11 -42.79 -30.52 20.32
N ARG A 12 -42.89 -29.93 19.15
CA ARG A 12 -43.49 -30.57 17.97
C ARG A 12 -42.58 -30.39 16.76
N SER A 13 -41.93 -31.46 16.39
CA SER A 13 -41.26 -31.64 15.09
C SER A 13 -42.30 -31.59 13.99
N LEU A 14 -42.03 -30.78 12.98
CA LEU A 14 -42.70 -30.88 11.68
C LEU A 14 -41.64 -31.25 10.64
N VAL A 15 -41.70 -32.49 10.23
CA VAL A 15 -41.02 -33.04 9.06
C VAL A 15 -41.79 -32.51 7.84
N ALA A 16 -41.16 -31.71 7.02
CA ALA A 16 -41.64 -31.34 5.70
C ALA A 16 -40.81 -32.04 4.64
N THR A 17 -41.38 -33.07 4.07
CA THR A 17 -40.92 -33.76 2.87
C THR A 17 -41.15 -32.82 1.68
N VAL A 18 -40.09 -32.49 0.93
CA VAL A 18 -40.23 -31.80 -0.35
C VAL A 18 -39.70 -32.70 -1.47
N ALA A 19 -40.57 -32.86 -2.43
CA ALA A 19 -40.44 -33.70 -3.60
C ALA A 19 -39.30 -33.23 -4.54
N VAL A 20 -38.61 -34.22 -5.10
CA VAL A 20 -37.69 -34.10 -6.24
C VAL A 20 -38.52 -33.85 -7.51
N ALA A 21 -38.34 -32.70 -8.11
CA ALA A 21 -38.72 -32.47 -9.50
C ALA A 21 -37.44 -32.37 -10.34
N ALA A 22 -37.22 -33.41 -11.15
CA ALA A 22 -36.18 -33.39 -12.17
C ALA A 22 -36.62 -32.48 -13.31
N VAL A 23 -35.84 -31.45 -13.60
CA VAL A 23 -35.92 -30.72 -14.87
C VAL A 23 -34.60 -30.94 -15.62
N LEU A 24 -34.67 -31.71 -16.67
CA LEU A 24 -33.68 -31.81 -17.74
C LEU A 24 -33.69 -30.49 -18.52
N GLY A 25 -32.53 -29.89 -18.71
CA GLY A 25 -32.45 -28.75 -19.61
C GLY A 25 -31.12 -28.05 -19.69
N VAL A 26 -30.38 -28.37 -20.72
CA VAL A 26 -29.42 -27.58 -21.46
C VAL A 26 -28.05 -27.32 -20.79
N ALA A 27 -27.07 -28.04 -21.32
CA ALA A 27 -25.65 -27.80 -21.16
C ALA A 27 -25.29 -26.39 -21.63
N GLY A 28 -24.93 -25.54 -20.68
CA GLY A 28 -24.18 -24.30 -20.88
C GLY A 28 -22.78 -24.52 -20.33
N CYS A 29 -21.81 -24.72 -21.20
CA CYS A 29 -20.40 -24.77 -20.81
C CYS A 29 -19.97 -23.43 -20.26
N SER A 30 -19.87 -23.34 -18.95
CA SER A 30 -19.11 -22.32 -18.26
C SER A 30 -17.78 -22.98 -17.87
N SER A 31 -16.80 -22.88 -18.72
CA SER A 31 -15.43 -23.28 -18.45
C SER A 31 -14.73 -22.14 -17.73
N ASP A 32 -14.85 -22.10 -16.39
CA ASP A 32 -13.91 -21.41 -15.52
C ASP A 32 -12.68 -22.31 -15.27
N ASP A 33 -11.97 -22.65 -16.33
CA ASP A 33 -10.65 -23.26 -16.19
C ASP A 33 -9.60 -22.17 -16.00
N PRO A 34 -8.77 -22.24 -14.93
CA PRO A 34 -7.61 -21.38 -14.83
C PRO A 34 -6.65 -21.74 -15.97
N VAL A 35 -6.46 -20.80 -16.90
CA VAL A 35 -5.56 -20.94 -18.03
C VAL A 35 -4.14 -21.10 -17.51
N THR A 36 -3.67 -22.32 -17.40
CA THR A 36 -2.25 -22.66 -17.18
C THR A 36 -1.51 -22.46 -18.48
N PHE A 37 -0.69 -21.40 -18.56
CA PHE A 37 0.21 -21.20 -19.69
C PHE A 37 1.46 -22.08 -19.50
N LYS A 38 1.70 -22.96 -20.48
CA LYS A 38 2.96 -23.68 -20.64
C LYS A 38 4.05 -22.68 -21.03
N ASP A 39 5.18 -22.76 -20.34
CA ASP A 39 6.43 -22.07 -20.73
C ASP A 39 6.87 -22.57 -22.12
N GLY A 40 6.82 -21.71 -23.09
CA GLY A 40 7.30 -22.01 -24.45
C GLY A 40 6.87 -20.93 -25.46
N ASP A 41 7.86 -20.23 -25.97
CA ASP A 41 7.87 -19.41 -27.17
C ASP A 41 6.81 -18.26 -27.24
N HIS A 42 7.22 -17.04 -26.84
CA HIS A 42 6.35 -15.91 -26.64
C HIS A 42 6.52 -14.78 -27.68
N THR A 43 6.55 -15.16 -28.94
CA THR A 43 6.26 -14.23 -30.06
C THR A 43 4.83 -14.47 -30.55
N GLY A 44 3.87 -14.28 -29.66
CA GLY A 44 2.46 -14.49 -30.01
C GLY A 44 1.71 -13.17 -30.08
N PRO A 45 0.79 -13.03 -31.05
CA PRO A 45 -0.02 -11.83 -31.27
C PRO A 45 -1.02 -11.59 -30.14
N VAL A 46 -1.53 -10.37 -30.09
CA VAL A 46 -2.67 -9.91 -29.30
C VAL A 46 -3.73 -11.00 -29.14
N ASP A 47 -4.20 -11.20 -27.92
CA ASP A 47 -5.39 -12.00 -27.69
C ASP A 47 -6.60 -11.18 -28.17
N GLU A 48 -6.92 -11.34 -29.44
CA GLU A 48 -7.95 -10.60 -30.17
C GLU A 48 -9.35 -10.81 -29.61
N ALA A 49 -9.55 -11.93 -28.90
CA ALA A 49 -10.85 -12.31 -28.35
C ALA A 49 -11.31 -11.42 -27.18
N ALA A 50 -10.40 -10.64 -26.56
CA ALA A 50 -10.70 -9.79 -25.41
C ALA A 50 -10.36 -8.29 -25.60
N GLY A 51 -9.87 -7.88 -26.75
CA GLY A 51 -9.47 -6.48 -27.01
C GLY A 51 -8.37 -5.97 -26.07
N ARG A 52 -7.58 -6.85 -25.46
CA ARG A 52 -6.51 -6.52 -24.54
C ARG A 52 -5.18 -6.45 -25.25
N VAL A 53 -4.59 -5.27 -25.25
CA VAL A 53 -3.21 -5.06 -25.68
C VAL A 53 -2.28 -5.37 -24.50
N PHE A 54 -1.20 -6.11 -24.76
CA PHE A 54 -0.16 -6.32 -23.76
C PHE A 54 0.94 -5.28 -23.94
N ALA A 55 1.52 -4.83 -22.84
CA ALA A 55 2.76 -4.07 -22.85
C ALA A 55 3.84 -4.86 -22.11
N GLU A 56 5.07 -4.65 -22.55
CA GLU A 56 6.26 -5.09 -21.85
C GLU A 56 6.95 -3.88 -21.22
N ALA A 57 7.20 -3.96 -19.91
CA ALA A 57 7.91 -2.93 -19.17
C ALA A 57 9.22 -3.48 -18.66
N ARG A 58 10.30 -2.73 -18.85
CA ARG A 58 11.60 -3.02 -18.25
C ARG A 58 11.79 -2.18 -17.00
N LEU A 59 11.95 -2.84 -15.87
CA LEU A 59 12.21 -2.23 -14.56
C LEU A 59 13.68 -2.44 -14.22
N VAL A 60 14.45 -1.36 -14.18
CA VAL A 60 15.87 -1.37 -13.85
C VAL A 60 16.05 -0.95 -12.40
N PRO A 61 16.78 -1.74 -11.58
CA PRO A 61 17.01 -1.37 -10.19
C PRO A 61 17.89 -0.12 -10.09
N GLU A 62 17.60 0.74 -9.11
CA GLU A 62 18.34 2.00 -8.87
C GLU A 62 19.76 1.79 -8.36
N ARG A 63 20.07 0.58 -7.91
CA ARG A 63 21.41 0.11 -7.58
C ARG A 63 21.59 -1.35 -8.01
N ALA A 64 22.82 -1.78 -8.19
CA ALA A 64 23.10 -3.17 -8.55
C ALA A 64 22.51 -4.14 -7.50
N LEU A 65 21.83 -5.16 -7.98
CA LEU A 65 21.27 -6.27 -7.20
C LEU A 65 21.85 -7.58 -7.71
N ASP A 66 22.08 -8.51 -6.80
CA ASP A 66 22.41 -9.87 -7.17
C ASP A 66 21.18 -10.65 -7.68
N GLU A 67 21.41 -11.84 -8.25
CA GLU A 67 20.35 -12.65 -8.84
C GLU A 67 19.27 -13.06 -7.82
N ARG A 68 19.66 -13.35 -6.57
CA ARG A 68 18.72 -13.71 -5.50
C ARG A 68 17.84 -12.50 -5.12
N GLN A 69 18.43 -11.32 -5.03
CA GLN A 69 17.72 -10.09 -4.76
C GLN A 69 16.75 -9.72 -5.89
N LEU A 70 17.15 -9.92 -7.14
CA LEU A 70 16.28 -9.74 -8.31
C LEU A 70 15.11 -10.72 -8.30
N ALA A 71 15.37 -12.01 -8.02
CA ALA A 71 14.31 -13.02 -7.93
C ALA A 71 13.31 -12.72 -6.80
N ALA A 72 13.80 -12.32 -5.62
CA ALA A 72 12.95 -11.89 -4.50
C ALA A 72 12.14 -10.62 -4.85
N SER A 73 12.76 -9.69 -5.57
CA SER A 73 12.08 -8.47 -6.05
C SER A 73 10.98 -8.81 -7.04
N ALA A 74 11.21 -9.74 -7.96
CA ALA A 74 10.18 -10.19 -8.91
C ALA A 74 8.95 -10.75 -8.18
N GLU A 75 9.16 -11.54 -7.14
CA GLU A 75 8.08 -12.08 -6.32
C GLU A 75 7.32 -10.98 -5.56
N THR A 76 8.04 -10.02 -4.98
CA THR A 76 7.44 -8.87 -4.30
C THR A 76 6.60 -8.02 -5.26
N ILE A 77 7.11 -7.75 -6.48
CA ILE A 77 6.36 -7.03 -7.52
C ILE A 77 5.09 -7.78 -7.92
N ARG A 78 5.14 -9.12 -8.06
CA ARG A 78 3.93 -9.92 -8.34
C ARG A 78 2.89 -9.78 -7.22
N LYS A 79 3.30 -9.87 -5.96
CA LYS A 79 2.41 -9.71 -4.80
C LYS A 79 1.75 -8.32 -4.78
N ARG A 80 2.54 -7.27 -4.98
CA ARG A 80 2.04 -5.90 -5.05
C ARG A 80 1.07 -5.69 -6.21
N ALA A 81 1.39 -6.24 -7.39
CA ALA A 81 0.53 -6.18 -8.55
C ALA A 81 -0.82 -6.87 -8.30
N SER A 82 -0.79 -8.08 -7.72
CA SER A 82 -1.99 -8.83 -7.37
C SER A 82 -2.86 -8.06 -6.36
N ALA A 83 -2.27 -7.56 -5.28
CA ALA A 83 -2.99 -6.80 -4.26
C ALA A 83 -3.61 -5.51 -4.82
N GLY A 84 -2.90 -4.80 -5.69
CA GLY A 84 -3.36 -3.61 -6.39
C GLY A 84 -4.30 -3.90 -7.56
N ARG A 85 -4.62 -5.18 -7.86
CA ARG A 85 -5.39 -5.58 -9.06
C ARG A 85 -4.80 -5.03 -10.36
N LEU A 86 -3.48 -4.97 -10.43
CA LEU A 86 -2.77 -4.62 -11.66
C LEU A 86 -2.66 -5.89 -12.52
N PRO A 87 -3.09 -5.89 -13.78
CA PRO A 87 -3.21 -7.10 -14.59
C PRO A 87 -1.86 -7.56 -15.16
N VAL A 88 -0.90 -7.82 -14.24
CA VAL A 88 0.43 -8.36 -14.58
C VAL A 88 0.29 -9.84 -14.93
N LYS A 89 0.83 -10.24 -16.06
CA LYS A 89 0.86 -11.62 -16.55
C LYS A 89 2.12 -12.36 -16.13
N SER A 90 3.27 -11.70 -16.24
CA SER A 90 4.53 -12.28 -15.80
C SER A 90 5.50 -11.21 -15.31
N VAL A 91 6.41 -11.60 -14.43
CA VAL A 91 7.58 -10.84 -14.03
C VAL A 91 8.77 -11.80 -14.12
N THR A 92 9.72 -11.50 -14.98
CA THR A 92 10.91 -12.33 -15.20
C THR A 92 12.16 -11.52 -14.97
N VAL A 93 13.24 -12.18 -14.55
CA VAL A 93 14.57 -11.56 -14.45
C VAL A 93 15.28 -11.74 -15.79
N ARG A 94 15.77 -10.64 -16.37
CA ARG A 94 16.55 -10.66 -17.61
C ARG A 94 17.56 -9.52 -17.58
N ASP A 95 18.83 -9.85 -17.83
CA ASP A 95 19.93 -8.87 -17.95
C ASP A 95 19.99 -7.88 -16.79
N GLY A 96 19.94 -8.36 -15.55
CA GLY A 96 20.02 -7.53 -14.35
C GLY A 96 18.80 -6.65 -14.09
N ALA A 97 17.69 -6.85 -14.79
CA ALA A 97 16.46 -6.11 -14.67
C ALA A 97 15.23 -7.04 -14.51
N LEU A 98 14.08 -6.47 -14.16
CA LEU A 98 12.80 -7.18 -14.19
C LEU A 98 12.05 -6.81 -15.47
N VAL A 99 11.61 -7.81 -16.21
CA VAL A 99 10.74 -7.66 -17.37
C VAL A 99 9.33 -8.02 -16.95
N VAL A 100 8.42 -7.06 -17.02
CA VAL A 100 7.02 -7.19 -16.59
C VAL A 100 6.12 -7.17 -17.82
N ARG A 101 5.39 -8.24 -18.04
CA ARG A 101 4.35 -8.32 -19.06
C ARG A 101 2.99 -8.03 -18.43
N ILE A 102 2.30 -7.03 -18.94
CA ILE A 102 1.08 -6.49 -18.34
C ILE A 102 0.01 -6.24 -19.41
N ALA A 103 -1.25 -6.55 -19.10
CA ALA A 103 -2.36 -6.15 -19.95
C ALA A 103 -2.66 -4.66 -19.75
N VAL A 104 -2.81 -3.92 -20.83
CA VAL A 104 -3.04 -2.47 -20.82
C VAL A 104 -4.32 -2.11 -21.54
N ASN A 105 -4.94 -1.02 -21.12
CA ASN A 105 -5.94 -0.33 -21.92
C ASN A 105 -5.24 0.50 -23.01
N PRO A 106 -5.91 0.84 -24.11
CA PRO A 106 -5.29 1.58 -25.22
C PRO A 106 -4.58 2.89 -24.85
N SER A 107 -4.97 3.55 -23.76
CA SER A 107 -4.33 4.77 -23.26
C SER A 107 -3.05 4.55 -22.44
N GLY A 108 -2.81 3.34 -21.91
CA GLY A 108 -1.57 2.91 -21.24
C GLY A 108 -1.04 3.70 -20.03
N ASP A 109 -1.34 4.98 -19.93
CA ASP A 109 -0.72 5.92 -18.98
C ASP A 109 -1.02 5.59 -17.52
N ASP A 110 -2.25 5.16 -17.20
CA ASP A 110 -2.61 4.76 -15.84
C ASP A 110 -1.86 3.50 -15.41
N THR A 111 -1.76 2.52 -16.29
CA THR A 111 -1.04 1.27 -16.06
C THR A 111 0.44 1.54 -15.79
N ARG A 112 1.07 2.42 -16.56
CA ARG A 112 2.46 2.80 -16.36
C ARG A 112 2.69 3.46 -15.00
N ARG A 113 1.85 4.42 -14.62
CA ARG A 113 1.93 5.08 -13.30
C ARG A 113 1.78 4.08 -12.15
N ARG A 114 0.79 3.19 -12.23
CA ARG A 114 0.55 2.16 -11.22
C ARG A 114 1.67 1.14 -11.13
N LEU A 115 2.28 0.78 -12.28
CA LEU A 115 3.46 -0.07 -12.29
C LEU A 115 4.66 0.61 -11.63
N ALA A 116 4.90 1.88 -11.93
CA ALA A 116 5.94 2.67 -11.27
C ALA A 116 5.72 2.72 -9.75
N ALA A 117 4.49 2.93 -9.28
CA ALA A 117 4.20 3.01 -7.86
C ALA A 117 4.44 1.70 -7.09
N ILE A 118 4.21 0.52 -7.71
CA ILE A 118 4.54 -0.77 -7.06
C ILE A 118 6.04 -1.10 -7.14
N ALA A 119 6.79 -0.41 -7.97
CA ALA A 119 8.23 -0.57 -8.15
C ALA A 119 9.06 0.27 -7.17
N HIS A 120 8.44 1.14 -6.38
CA HIS A 120 9.08 1.88 -5.30
C HIS A 120 9.58 0.94 -4.21
N THR A 121 10.58 1.41 -3.43
CA THR A 121 11.19 0.63 -2.35
C THR A 121 10.15 0.11 -1.37
N GLY A 122 9.20 0.94 -1.01
CA GLY A 122 8.15 0.57 -0.06
C GLY A 122 8.63 0.58 1.37
N GLN A 123 9.47 1.54 1.72
CA GLN A 123 9.96 1.73 3.08
C GLN A 123 8.90 2.41 3.93
N LEU A 124 8.36 1.70 4.92
CA LEU A 124 7.49 2.25 5.94
C LEU A 124 8.27 2.53 7.22
N SER A 125 8.01 3.69 7.83
CA SER A 125 8.44 3.97 9.19
C SER A 125 7.39 4.79 9.96
N VAL A 126 7.35 4.61 11.30
CA VAL A 126 6.53 5.43 12.18
C VAL A 126 7.46 6.16 13.15
N ARG A 127 7.30 7.49 13.22
CA ARG A 127 8.23 8.39 13.88
C ARG A 127 7.50 9.43 14.71
N ALA A 128 8.10 9.85 15.83
CA ALA A 128 7.62 11.02 16.56
C ALA A 128 7.95 12.31 15.78
N VAL A 129 7.03 13.25 15.77
CA VAL A 129 7.27 14.59 15.22
C VAL A 129 7.99 15.43 16.27
N THR A 130 9.08 16.11 15.88
CA THR A 130 9.85 17.01 16.76
C THR A 130 9.69 18.46 16.37
N ALA A 131 9.46 18.76 15.09
CA ALA A 131 9.13 20.10 14.61
C ALA A 131 8.28 20.04 13.36
N VAL A 132 7.47 21.07 13.13
CA VAL A 132 6.67 21.30 11.92
C VAL A 132 6.88 22.72 11.46
N THR A 133 7.10 22.92 10.17
CA THR A 133 7.18 24.24 9.54
C THR A 133 6.29 24.26 8.29
N PRO A 134 5.56 25.37 8.03
CA PRO A 134 4.82 25.53 6.78
C PRO A 134 5.74 25.40 5.56
N TYR A 135 5.21 24.85 4.47
CA TYR A 135 5.92 24.74 3.19
C TYR A 135 4.98 25.07 2.02
N PRO A 136 5.35 25.88 1.04
CA PRO A 136 6.55 26.74 1.06
C PRO A 136 6.52 27.73 2.24
N PRO A 137 7.67 28.22 2.69
CA PRO A 137 7.70 29.15 3.80
C PRO A 137 6.86 30.38 3.43
N THR A 138 5.88 30.70 4.27
CA THR A 138 5.05 31.89 4.05
C THR A 138 5.93 33.13 4.18
N THR A 139 6.19 33.80 3.05
CA THR A 139 6.79 35.14 3.03
C THR A 139 5.77 36.16 3.52
N GLY A 140 5.53 36.16 4.83
CA GLY A 140 4.70 37.15 5.53
C GLY A 140 5.58 38.09 6.33
N GLY A 141 6.15 39.11 5.67
CA GLY A 141 6.94 40.16 6.34
C GLY A 141 7.59 41.06 5.30
N THR A 142 7.13 42.30 5.25
CA THR A 142 7.73 43.41 4.48
C THR A 142 9.25 43.49 4.65
N GLY A 143 10.01 43.27 3.56
CA GLY A 143 11.35 43.86 3.36
C GLY A 143 12.54 43.11 3.93
N GLY A 144 12.56 41.77 3.96
CA GLY A 144 13.77 41.02 4.21
C GLY A 144 14.06 40.09 3.04
N THR A 145 15.27 40.13 2.50
CA THR A 145 15.79 39.08 1.58
C THR A 145 15.79 37.77 2.36
N ALA A 146 14.77 36.96 2.16
CA ALA A 146 14.70 35.63 2.76
C ALA A 146 15.84 34.81 2.15
N THR A 147 16.93 34.69 2.90
CA THR A 147 17.93 33.65 2.66
C THR A 147 17.18 32.33 2.78
N PRO A 148 17.16 31.44 1.77
CA PRO A 148 16.58 30.13 1.93
C PRO A 148 17.30 29.46 3.09
N SER A 149 16.61 29.26 4.21
CA SER A 149 17.15 28.47 5.30
C SER A 149 17.42 27.09 4.71
N GLY A 150 18.71 26.75 4.54
CA GLY A 150 19.18 25.57 3.80
C GLY A 150 18.87 24.23 4.46
N GLY A 151 17.62 24.00 4.78
CA GLY A 151 17.10 22.68 5.09
C GLY A 151 16.75 21.92 3.81
N PRO A 152 16.77 20.58 3.84
CA PRO A 152 16.40 19.79 2.68
C PRO A 152 15.04 20.22 2.16
N GLU A 153 15.00 20.58 0.87
CA GLU A 153 13.74 20.87 0.18
C GLU A 153 12.87 19.63 0.12
N CYS A 154 11.55 19.84 0.10
CA CYS A 154 10.62 18.77 -0.20
C CYS A 154 10.86 18.35 -1.65
N GLY A 155 11.68 17.36 -1.90
CA GLY A 155 12.00 16.88 -3.24
C GLY A 155 10.76 16.53 -4.06
N ASP A 156 10.97 16.19 -5.33
CA ASP A 156 9.89 15.75 -6.23
C ASP A 156 9.08 14.62 -5.57
N PRO A 157 7.75 14.77 -5.44
CA PRO A 157 6.88 13.72 -4.90
C PRO A 157 6.99 12.38 -5.66
N ALA A 158 7.35 12.41 -6.91
CA ALA A 158 7.51 11.21 -7.72
C ALA A 158 8.81 10.43 -7.45
N VAL A 159 9.76 11.03 -6.70
CA VAL A 159 11.05 10.40 -6.39
C VAL A 159 11.03 9.84 -4.97
N PRO A 160 10.95 8.51 -4.80
CA PRO A 160 11.02 7.86 -3.51
C PRO A 160 12.40 8.07 -2.87
N ARG A 161 12.42 8.24 -1.56
CA ARG A 161 13.66 8.34 -0.78
C ARG A 161 13.71 7.24 0.25
N VAL A 162 14.86 6.60 0.33
CA VAL A 162 15.15 5.62 1.38
C VAL A 162 15.90 6.32 2.49
N ASP A 163 15.34 6.30 3.69
CA ASP A 163 15.90 6.93 4.86
C ASP A 163 16.56 5.87 5.77
N ASP A 164 17.60 6.29 6.51
CA ASP A 164 18.10 5.47 7.61
C ASP A 164 17.06 5.47 8.75
N PRO A 165 16.49 4.30 9.12
CA PRO A 165 15.55 4.25 10.24
C PRO A 165 16.15 4.72 11.57
N ALA A 166 17.44 4.57 11.78
CA ALA A 166 18.12 4.95 13.01
C ALA A 166 18.43 6.44 13.10
N ALA A 167 18.33 7.18 11.98
CA ALA A 167 18.60 8.61 11.94
C ALA A 167 17.32 9.45 12.00
N PRO A 168 17.36 10.67 12.58
CA PRO A 168 16.30 11.65 12.40
C PRO A 168 16.27 12.11 10.93
N ILE A 169 15.08 12.44 10.44
CA ILE A 169 14.88 12.87 9.05
C ILE A 169 14.06 14.15 8.96
N VAL A 170 14.14 14.80 7.81
CA VAL A 170 13.19 15.84 7.39
C VAL A 170 12.39 15.32 6.22
N ALA A 171 11.07 15.35 6.35
CA ALA A 171 10.13 14.86 5.34
C ALA A 171 8.96 15.83 5.15
N CYS A 172 8.34 15.81 3.99
CA CYS A 172 7.15 16.59 3.69
C CYS A 172 5.95 15.68 3.48
N ASP A 173 4.74 16.23 3.59
CA ASP A 173 3.52 15.54 3.20
C ASP A 173 3.42 15.38 1.66
N ASP A 174 2.46 14.58 1.20
CA ASP A 174 2.27 14.29 -0.24
C ASP A 174 1.90 15.55 -1.06
N LYS A 175 1.18 16.46 -0.44
CA LYS A 175 0.89 17.78 -0.99
C LYS A 175 1.68 18.77 -0.13
N PRO A 176 2.94 19.10 -0.53
CA PRO A 176 3.86 19.72 0.40
C PRO A 176 3.32 21.06 0.96
N THR A 177 2.59 20.93 2.05
CA THR A 177 2.04 22.04 2.84
C THR A 177 2.77 22.19 4.18
N GLU A 178 3.31 21.08 4.68
CA GLU A 178 4.07 21.02 5.92
C GLU A 178 5.40 20.26 5.71
N LYS A 179 6.43 20.76 6.34
CA LYS A 179 7.73 20.12 6.47
C LYS A 179 7.92 19.67 7.92
N PHE A 180 8.18 18.39 8.10
CA PHE A 180 8.31 17.74 9.39
C PHE A 180 9.77 17.42 9.69
N THR A 181 10.22 17.73 10.89
CA THR A 181 11.41 17.12 11.46
C THR A 181 10.96 15.93 12.32
N LEU A 182 11.51 14.77 12.05
CA LEU A 182 11.07 13.50 12.61
C LEU A 182 12.23 12.84 13.37
N ALA A 183 11.94 12.30 14.53
CA ALA A 183 12.87 11.48 15.31
C ALA A 183 13.23 10.16 14.56
N PRO A 184 14.24 9.41 15.02
CA PRO A 184 14.46 8.05 14.54
C PRO A 184 13.19 7.21 14.53
N ALA A 185 13.09 6.24 13.61
CA ALA A 185 11.95 5.35 13.51
C ALA A 185 11.81 4.47 14.75
N VAL A 186 10.61 4.45 15.32
CA VAL A 186 10.26 3.53 16.40
C VAL A 186 9.71 2.21 15.82
N ILE A 187 9.06 2.29 14.67
CA ILE A 187 8.45 1.17 13.95
C ILE A 187 8.90 1.24 12.50
N THR A 188 9.13 0.06 11.91
CA THR A 188 9.46 -0.11 10.50
C THR A 188 8.45 -1.02 9.81
N GLY A 189 8.55 -1.19 8.50
CA GLY A 189 7.72 -2.13 7.75
C GLY A 189 7.82 -3.58 8.25
N ALA A 190 8.92 -3.98 8.91
CA ALA A 190 9.08 -5.30 9.51
C ALA A 190 8.17 -5.53 10.73
N ASP A 191 7.67 -4.47 11.34
CA ASP A 191 6.76 -4.53 12.49
C ASP A 191 5.28 -4.53 12.07
N VAL A 192 4.97 -4.49 10.77
CA VAL A 192 3.63 -4.61 10.20
C VAL A 192 3.29 -6.08 10.00
N ALA A 193 2.26 -6.58 10.67
CA ALA A 193 1.76 -7.92 10.48
C ALA A 193 0.80 -8.02 9.29
N LYS A 194 0.00 -6.96 9.06
CA LYS A 194 -1.00 -6.91 7.99
C LYS A 194 -1.31 -5.47 7.60
N ALA A 195 -1.55 -5.25 6.31
CA ALA A 195 -2.07 -3.99 5.79
C ALA A 195 -3.30 -4.28 4.92
N GLU A 196 -4.39 -3.58 5.15
CA GLU A 196 -5.66 -3.78 4.43
C GLU A 196 -6.29 -2.46 4.02
N ALA A 197 -6.78 -2.39 2.78
CA ALA A 197 -7.68 -1.32 2.37
C ALA A 197 -9.07 -1.56 2.96
N LYS A 198 -9.63 -0.52 3.56
CA LYS A 198 -10.98 -0.53 4.13
C LYS A 198 -11.85 0.46 3.39
N ALA A 199 -13.08 0.02 3.09
CA ALA A 199 -14.09 0.88 2.51
C ALA A 199 -14.43 2.02 3.49
N PRO A 200 -14.82 3.21 2.96
CA PRO A 200 -15.17 4.34 3.79
C PRO A 200 -16.35 4.01 4.71
N GLN A 201 -16.26 4.47 5.95
CA GLN A 201 -17.38 4.50 6.88
C GLN A 201 -17.98 5.90 6.87
N GLY A 202 -19.02 6.10 6.07
CA GLY A 202 -19.65 7.40 5.87
C GLY A 202 -19.12 8.13 4.62
N SER A 203 -18.94 9.45 4.71
CA SER A 203 -18.56 10.33 3.57
C SER A 203 -17.04 10.42 3.33
N GLY A 204 -16.23 9.64 4.04
CA GLY A 204 -14.77 9.63 3.89
C GLY A 204 -14.29 8.91 2.61
N GLY A 205 -12.98 8.98 2.34
CA GLY A 205 -12.29 8.17 1.35
C GLY A 205 -11.99 6.76 1.88
N TRP A 206 -11.40 5.93 1.02
CA TRP A 206 -10.86 4.65 1.45
C TRP A 206 -9.70 4.86 2.42
N GLU A 207 -9.51 3.91 3.33
CA GLU A 207 -8.50 3.95 4.38
C GLU A 207 -7.58 2.74 4.29
N ILE A 208 -6.37 2.85 4.83
CA ILE A 208 -5.46 1.73 4.98
C ILE A 208 -5.30 1.43 6.47
N ARG A 209 -5.73 0.26 6.89
CA ARG A 209 -5.55 -0.26 8.25
C ARG A 209 -4.23 -1.02 8.32
N LEU A 210 -3.41 -0.69 9.31
CA LEU A 210 -2.17 -1.38 9.64
C LEU A 210 -2.33 -2.13 10.96
N ASP A 211 -2.29 -3.45 10.91
CA ASP A 211 -2.17 -4.29 12.10
C ASP A 211 -0.69 -4.60 12.33
N TRP A 212 -0.27 -4.53 13.57
CA TRP A 212 1.12 -4.66 13.97
C TRP A 212 1.47 -6.09 14.38
N THR A 213 2.73 -6.45 14.32
CA THR A 213 3.27 -7.58 15.08
C THR A 213 3.14 -7.28 16.58
N GLU A 214 3.31 -8.26 17.44
CA GLU A 214 3.28 -8.04 18.90
C GLU A 214 4.29 -6.98 19.35
N LYS A 215 5.52 -7.06 18.81
CA LYS A 215 6.57 -6.06 19.05
C LYS A 215 6.17 -4.68 18.53
N GLY A 216 5.64 -4.60 17.30
CA GLY A 216 5.17 -3.37 16.68
C GLY A 216 4.03 -2.74 17.47
N GLN A 217 3.09 -3.55 17.97
CA GLN A 217 1.97 -3.08 18.79
C GLN A 217 2.43 -2.48 20.11
N ALA A 218 3.36 -3.13 20.80
CA ALA A 218 3.92 -2.59 22.04
C ALA A 218 4.64 -1.26 21.79
N ALA A 219 5.44 -1.19 20.73
CA ALA A 219 6.16 0.02 20.32
C ALA A 219 5.20 1.16 19.93
N PHE A 220 4.13 0.85 19.17
CA PHE A 220 3.13 1.85 18.75
C PHE A 220 2.35 2.40 19.94
N THR A 221 1.94 1.52 20.87
CA THR A 221 1.26 1.93 22.09
C THR A 221 2.15 2.84 22.94
N ALA A 222 3.42 2.48 23.13
CA ALA A 222 4.37 3.31 23.88
C ALA A 222 4.62 4.67 23.21
N LEU A 223 4.83 4.69 21.88
CA LEU A 223 5.04 5.92 21.10
C LEU A 223 3.83 6.85 21.21
N THR A 224 2.62 6.32 21.05
CA THR A 224 1.39 7.12 21.12
C THR A 224 1.08 7.58 22.55
N ALA A 225 1.41 6.78 23.59
CA ALA A 225 1.32 7.19 24.98
C ALA A 225 2.29 8.33 25.31
N ASP A 226 3.51 8.31 24.75
CA ASP A 226 4.48 9.37 24.93
C ASP A 226 4.03 10.65 24.21
N ALA A 227 3.62 10.55 22.95
CA ALA A 227 3.12 11.68 22.18
C ALA A 227 1.94 12.37 22.88
N ALA A 228 0.98 11.60 23.42
CA ALA A 228 -0.21 12.13 24.10
C ALA A 228 0.11 13.01 25.34
N ARG A 229 1.33 12.94 25.86
CA ARG A 229 1.77 13.76 27.03
C ARG A 229 2.52 15.02 26.63
N ARG A 230 2.73 15.23 25.32
CA ARG A 230 3.51 16.36 24.80
C ARG A 230 2.58 17.43 24.26
N ASP A 231 3.10 18.66 24.23
CA ASP A 231 2.46 19.75 23.49
C ASP A 231 2.77 19.66 21.99
N GLU A 232 2.00 20.38 21.17
CA GLU A 232 2.24 20.49 19.73
C GLU A 232 3.60 21.16 19.44
N PRO A 233 4.37 20.63 18.46
CA PRO A 233 4.03 19.52 17.55
C PRO A 233 4.45 18.14 18.07
N GLY A 234 5.01 18.02 19.26
CA GLY A 234 5.47 16.77 19.84
C GLY A 234 4.37 15.72 20.10
N ASN A 235 3.11 16.15 20.13
CA ASN A 235 1.93 15.27 20.23
C ASN A 235 1.50 14.65 18.90
N ARG A 236 2.27 14.83 17.83
CA ARG A 236 1.99 14.24 16.51
C ARG A 236 2.86 13.02 16.27
N VAL A 237 2.28 11.98 15.63
CA VAL A 237 2.99 10.76 15.20
C VAL A 237 2.86 10.65 13.68
N ALA A 238 3.99 10.61 13.00
CA ALA A 238 4.06 10.53 11.55
C ALA A 238 4.20 9.08 11.08
N ILE A 239 3.39 8.70 10.08
CA ILE A 239 3.60 7.52 9.25
C ILE A 239 4.25 7.99 7.96
N VAL A 240 5.46 7.49 7.72
CA VAL A 240 6.31 7.86 6.58
C VAL A 240 6.40 6.69 5.61
N TRP A 241 6.30 7.01 4.34
CA TRP A 241 6.41 6.06 3.24
C TRP A 241 7.38 6.60 2.19
N ASP A 242 8.45 5.84 1.92
CA ASP A 242 9.49 6.22 0.96
C ASP A 242 9.95 7.69 1.10
N GLY A 243 10.19 8.10 2.37
CA GLY A 243 10.65 9.45 2.72
C GLY A 243 9.57 10.54 2.72
N ARG A 244 8.28 10.17 2.61
CA ARG A 244 7.14 11.10 2.65
C ARG A 244 6.23 10.82 3.81
N VAL A 245 5.69 11.88 4.39
CA VAL A 245 4.69 11.78 5.44
C VAL A 245 3.32 11.55 4.79
N LEU A 246 2.76 10.34 4.98
CA LEU A 246 1.40 10.04 4.54
C LEU A 246 0.37 10.69 5.45
N VAL A 247 0.57 10.57 6.77
CA VAL A 247 -0.25 11.20 7.81
C VAL A 247 0.59 11.52 9.03
N ALA A 248 0.25 12.59 9.74
CA ALA A 248 0.87 12.95 11.02
C ALA A 248 -0.18 13.52 11.98
N PRO A 249 -1.16 12.71 12.43
CA PRO A 249 -2.23 13.15 13.29
C PRO A 249 -1.73 13.53 14.70
N MET A 250 -2.46 14.43 15.34
CA MET A 250 -2.32 14.66 16.79
C MET A 250 -2.86 13.46 17.57
N VAL A 251 -2.09 12.99 18.53
CA VAL A 251 -2.42 11.88 19.41
C VAL A 251 -2.83 12.44 20.77
N ARG A 252 -4.01 12.04 21.25
CA ARG A 252 -4.58 12.52 22.53
C ARG A 252 -4.57 11.46 23.62
N SER A 253 -4.34 10.21 23.25
CA SER A 253 -4.26 9.06 24.17
C SER A 253 -3.44 7.94 23.55
N ALA A 254 -2.94 7.02 24.37
CA ALA A 254 -2.32 5.80 23.90
C ALA A 254 -3.27 5.01 22.99
N ILE A 255 -2.75 4.47 21.89
CA ILE A 255 -3.52 3.68 20.92
C ILE A 255 -3.08 2.21 21.05
N PRO A 256 -3.85 1.36 21.74
CA PRO A 256 -3.54 -0.05 21.95
C PRO A 256 -4.01 -0.94 20.78
N GLY A 257 -4.12 -0.41 19.59
CA GLY A 257 -4.68 -1.09 18.40
C GLY A 257 -3.97 -0.74 17.12
N ALA A 258 -4.62 -1.09 16.02
CA ALA A 258 -4.16 -0.80 14.69
C ALA A 258 -4.02 0.70 14.42
N ALA A 259 -3.12 1.07 13.51
CA ALA A 259 -3.13 2.40 12.94
C ALA A 259 -4.03 2.44 11.70
N VAL A 260 -4.54 3.64 11.41
CA VAL A 260 -5.32 3.91 10.20
C VAL A 260 -4.68 5.08 9.46
N ILE A 261 -4.36 4.86 8.19
CA ILE A 261 -3.96 5.90 7.26
C ILE A 261 -5.23 6.33 6.54
N ALA A 262 -5.76 7.49 6.92
CA ALA A 262 -6.94 8.07 6.32
C ALA A 262 -6.54 9.18 5.33
N GLY A 263 -7.31 9.34 4.26
CA GLY A 263 -7.05 10.34 3.23
C GLY A 263 -8.12 10.35 2.15
N THR A 264 -7.84 11.00 1.04
CA THR A 264 -8.70 11.04 -0.14
C THR A 264 -8.37 9.90 -1.12
N TYR A 265 -8.11 8.69 -0.58
CA TYR A 265 -7.77 7.54 -1.41
C TYR A 265 -8.97 7.00 -2.16
N THR A 266 -8.79 6.64 -3.43
CA THR A 266 -9.72 5.77 -4.15
C THR A 266 -9.56 4.33 -3.68
N GLU A 267 -10.48 3.44 -4.04
CA GLU A 267 -10.34 2.00 -3.77
C GLU A 267 -9.04 1.44 -4.36
N ALA A 268 -8.70 1.84 -5.58
CA ALA A 268 -7.52 1.37 -6.29
C ALA A 268 -6.23 1.81 -5.57
N ASP A 269 -6.15 3.07 -5.15
CA ASP A 269 -4.99 3.62 -4.45
C ASP A 269 -4.80 2.96 -3.07
N ALA A 270 -5.89 2.84 -2.31
CA ALA A 270 -5.84 2.21 -0.99
C ALA A 270 -5.42 0.74 -1.07
N ARG A 271 -5.95 -0.04 -2.03
CA ARG A 271 -5.56 -1.43 -2.25
C ARG A 271 -4.10 -1.55 -2.70
N GLN A 272 -3.67 -0.67 -3.59
CA GLN A 272 -2.29 -0.66 -4.06
C GLN A 272 -1.32 -0.33 -2.92
N LEU A 273 -1.59 0.71 -2.14
CA LEU A 273 -0.76 1.09 -0.99
C LEU A 273 -0.75 0.00 0.09
N ALA A 274 -1.91 -0.53 0.47
CA ALA A 274 -2.00 -1.63 1.42
C ALA A 274 -1.23 -2.87 0.93
N GLY A 275 -1.39 -3.23 -0.34
CA GLY A 275 -0.67 -4.36 -0.94
C GLY A 275 0.84 -4.15 -0.98
N THR A 276 1.28 -2.92 -1.23
CA THR A 276 2.71 -2.57 -1.24
C THR A 276 3.30 -2.66 0.18
N ILE A 277 2.61 -2.11 1.18
CA ILE A 277 3.02 -2.20 2.59
C ILE A 277 3.06 -3.68 3.04
N GLY A 278 2.00 -4.43 2.79
CA GLY A 278 1.87 -5.83 3.21
C GLY A 278 2.82 -6.81 2.49
N SER A 279 3.38 -6.41 1.35
CA SER A 279 4.34 -7.24 0.59
C SER A 279 5.78 -7.06 1.03
N GLY A 280 6.05 -6.12 1.93
CA GLY A 280 7.37 -5.80 2.40
C GLY A 280 8.19 -4.90 1.46
N MET A 281 9.36 -4.51 1.93
CA MET A 281 10.27 -3.61 1.25
C MET A 281 11.06 -4.31 0.14
N LEU A 282 11.25 -3.66 -0.99
CA LEU A 282 12.22 -4.06 -2.01
C LEU A 282 13.65 -3.70 -1.57
N PRO A 283 14.66 -4.50 -1.95
CA PRO A 283 16.06 -4.18 -1.63
C PRO A 283 16.56 -2.90 -2.30
N ALA A 284 15.94 -2.50 -3.43
CA ALA A 284 16.13 -1.22 -4.09
C ALA A 284 14.84 -0.83 -4.79
N GLY A 285 14.61 0.46 -5.05
CA GLY A 285 13.60 0.93 -5.98
C GLY A 285 13.94 0.50 -7.42
N PHE A 286 12.93 0.44 -8.26
CA PHE A 286 13.09 0.16 -9.69
C PHE A 286 12.51 1.30 -10.51
N ARG A 287 13.24 1.75 -11.50
CA ARG A 287 12.80 2.72 -12.48
C ARG A 287 12.21 2.03 -13.71
N VAL A 288 11.08 2.49 -14.19
CA VAL A 288 10.51 2.06 -15.47
C VAL A 288 11.34 2.65 -16.58
N GLU A 289 12.23 1.86 -17.16
CA GLU A 289 13.14 2.28 -18.25
C GLU A 289 12.41 2.32 -19.58
N SER A 290 11.62 1.27 -19.88
CA SER A 290 10.78 1.22 -21.07
C SER A 290 9.38 0.69 -20.72
N PHE A 291 8.41 1.10 -21.54
CA PHE A 291 7.03 0.60 -21.46
C PHE A 291 6.49 0.59 -22.89
N GLU A 292 6.59 -0.55 -23.53
CA GLU A 292 6.26 -0.70 -24.95
C GLU A 292 5.03 -1.59 -25.12
N PRO A 293 4.10 -1.23 -26.02
CA PRO A 293 3.03 -2.14 -26.43
C PRO A 293 3.67 -3.44 -26.95
N GLY A 294 3.18 -4.58 -26.48
CA GLY A 294 3.59 -5.88 -27.00
C GLY A 294 3.20 -5.98 -28.48
N ARG A 295 4.15 -6.38 -29.31
CA ARG A 295 3.93 -6.68 -30.73
C ARG A 295 3.22 -8.00 -30.91
#